data_4cab98f285ae6a73e7bb1b1097ab1341
#
_entry.id   4cab98f285ae6a73e7bb1b1097ab1341
#
_cell.length_a   1.000
_cell.length_b   1.000
_cell.length_c   1.000
_cell.angle_alpha   90.00
_cell.angle_beta   90.00
_cell.angle_gamma   90.00
#
_symmetry.space_group_name_H-M   'P 1'
#
loop_
_entity.id
_entity.type
_entity.pdbx_description
1 polymer ?
#
loop_
_entity_poly.entity_id
_entity_poly.type
_entity_poly.pdbx_seq_one_letter_code
_entity_poly.pdbx_strand_id
1 'polypeptide(L)'
;MAHEPLRPATLIREELARLARAAGRRPVLDLACGRGRNALAAAAHEMRVCALDRDDAALAELGARAREAGLEVARVRADVEAGFALPFATGSLGGVLVFRFLFRPLAAEITRVLAPGSLLVYETFTTAQRTLGGGPRRAAFLLEPGELAALFPALRTLRSEEGVFAETEPTALARLVAVKPE
;
A
#
# COMPACT_ATOMS: atom_id res chain seq x y z
N MET A 1 -22.13 16.35 -6.81
CA MET A 1 -20.89 16.87 -7.42
C MET A 1 -19.99 15.66 -7.69
N ALA A 2 -19.58 15.45 -8.94
CA ALA A 2 -18.64 14.36 -9.27
C ALA A 2 -17.30 14.63 -8.57
N HIS A 3 -16.76 13.63 -7.89
CA HIS A 3 -15.46 13.73 -7.26
C HIS A 3 -14.36 13.74 -8.33
N GLU A 4 -13.39 14.64 -8.21
CA GLU A 4 -12.20 14.59 -9.06
C GLU A 4 -11.54 13.19 -8.96
N PRO A 5 -11.19 12.55 -10.10
CA PRO A 5 -10.60 11.22 -10.07
C PRO A 5 -9.24 11.25 -9.37
N LEU A 6 -9.09 10.44 -8.33
CA LEU A 6 -7.82 10.25 -7.63
C LEU A 6 -6.87 9.44 -8.52
N ARG A 7 -5.72 9.99 -8.88
CA ARG A 7 -4.70 9.24 -9.63
C ARG A 7 -4.05 8.20 -8.73
N PRO A 8 -4.09 6.89 -9.08
CA PRO A 8 -3.32 5.88 -8.36
C PRO A 8 -1.82 6.15 -8.50
N ALA A 9 -1.04 5.69 -7.53
CA ALA A 9 0.41 5.82 -7.58
C ALA A 9 1.00 5.15 -8.83
N THR A 10 2.10 5.68 -9.35
CA THR A 10 2.74 5.15 -10.56
C THR A 10 3.13 3.68 -10.35
N LEU A 11 3.76 3.36 -9.22
CA LEU A 11 4.16 1.98 -8.92
C LEU A 11 2.99 1.00 -8.97
N ILE A 12 1.83 1.31 -8.36
CA ILE A 12 0.70 0.37 -8.42
C ILE A 12 0.21 0.17 -9.85
N ARG A 13 0.13 1.23 -10.67
CA ARG A 13 -0.30 1.10 -12.08
C ARG A 13 0.60 0.17 -12.88
N GLU A 14 1.90 0.19 -12.62
CA GLU A 14 2.88 -0.68 -13.27
C GLU A 14 2.75 -2.14 -12.80
N GLU A 15 2.30 -2.38 -11.57
CA GLU A 15 2.26 -3.70 -10.95
C GLU A 15 0.86 -4.35 -10.93
N LEU A 16 -0.21 -3.66 -11.36
CA LEU A 16 -1.59 -4.17 -11.29
C LEU A 16 -1.75 -5.57 -11.91
N ALA A 17 -1.23 -5.79 -13.11
CA ALA A 17 -1.36 -7.09 -13.77
C ALA A 17 -0.59 -8.21 -13.05
N ARG A 18 0.57 -7.91 -12.49
CA ARG A 18 1.35 -8.86 -11.68
C ARG A 18 0.65 -9.14 -10.37
N LEU A 19 0.14 -8.11 -9.71
CA LEU A 19 -0.60 -8.24 -8.45
C LEU A 19 -1.86 -9.08 -8.64
N ALA A 20 -2.65 -8.84 -9.69
CA ALA A 20 -3.86 -9.61 -9.97
C ALA A 20 -3.56 -11.11 -10.17
N ARG A 21 -2.50 -11.42 -10.93
CA ARG A 21 -2.05 -12.82 -11.11
C ARG A 21 -1.62 -13.46 -9.79
N ALA A 22 -0.84 -12.76 -8.98
CA ALA A 22 -0.35 -13.28 -7.70
C ALA A 22 -1.48 -13.43 -6.67
N ALA A 23 -2.41 -12.48 -6.66
CA ALA A 23 -3.54 -12.53 -5.74
C ALA A 23 -4.51 -13.67 -6.06
N GLY A 24 -4.75 -13.96 -7.35
CA GLY A 24 -5.75 -14.93 -7.75
C GLY A 24 -7.12 -14.58 -7.17
N ARG A 25 -7.69 -15.47 -6.35
CA ARG A 25 -8.98 -15.24 -5.68
C ARG A 25 -8.86 -14.67 -4.25
N ARG A 26 -7.64 -14.53 -3.73
CA ARG A 26 -7.41 -13.98 -2.37
C ARG A 26 -7.59 -12.46 -2.38
N PRO A 27 -8.07 -11.86 -1.29
CA PRO A 27 -8.18 -10.41 -1.20
C PRO A 27 -6.82 -9.72 -1.18
N VAL A 28 -6.78 -8.52 -1.75
CA VAL A 28 -5.66 -7.58 -1.66
C VAL A 28 -6.00 -6.55 -0.60
N LEU A 29 -5.07 -6.30 0.32
CA LEU A 29 -5.19 -5.26 1.33
C LEU A 29 -4.55 -3.96 0.84
N ASP A 30 -5.27 -2.85 0.88
CA ASP A 30 -4.70 -1.49 0.81
C ASP A 30 -4.60 -0.96 2.26
N LEU A 31 -3.39 -0.97 2.81
CA LEU A 31 -3.09 -0.64 4.19
C LEU A 31 -2.81 0.86 4.34
N ALA A 32 -3.48 1.52 5.28
CA ALA A 32 -3.52 2.98 5.41
C ALA A 32 -3.96 3.64 4.10
N CYS A 33 -5.10 3.17 3.59
CA CYS A 33 -5.58 3.45 2.23
C CYS A 33 -5.98 4.91 2.00
N GLY A 34 -6.20 5.70 3.06
CA GLY A 34 -6.75 7.05 2.96
C GLY A 34 -8.06 7.04 2.17
N ARG A 35 -8.17 7.92 1.17
CA ARG A 35 -9.34 8.02 0.27
C ARG A 35 -9.39 6.93 -0.81
N GLY A 36 -8.50 5.92 -0.77
CA GLY A 36 -8.57 4.70 -1.54
C GLY A 36 -8.14 4.78 -3.00
N ARG A 37 -7.27 5.71 -3.39
CA ARG A 37 -6.82 5.85 -4.79
C ARG A 37 -6.25 4.55 -5.37
N ASN A 38 -5.52 3.78 -4.57
CA ASN A 38 -4.92 2.52 -4.98
C ASN A 38 -5.89 1.34 -4.83
N ALA A 39 -6.72 1.34 -3.78
CA ALA A 39 -7.81 0.38 -3.61
C ALA A 39 -8.77 0.39 -4.80
N LEU A 40 -9.21 1.58 -5.26
CA LEU A 40 -10.08 1.72 -6.43
C LEU A 40 -9.41 1.22 -7.71
N ALA A 41 -8.12 1.52 -7.90
CA ALA A 41 -7.37 1.01 -9.05
C ALA A 41 -7.27 -0.53 -9.04
N ALA A 42 -7.02 -1.14 -7.89
CA ALA A 42 -7.00 -2.59 -7.76
C ALA A 42 -8.39 -3.21 -7.99
N ALA A 43 -9.46 -2.62 -7.44
CA ALA A 43 -10.83 -3.08 -7.65
C ALA A 43 -11.27 -2.98 -9.12
N ALA A 44 -10.87 -1.92 -9.84
CA ALA A 44 -11.11 -1.77 -11.28
C ALA A 44 -10.40 -2.84 -12.14
N HIS A 45 -9.42 -3.56 -11.57
CA HIS A 45 -8.77 -4.73 -12.17
C HIS A 45 -9.34 -6.06 -11.63
N GLU A 46 -10.60 -6.04 -11.22
CA GLU A 46 -11.38 -7.21 -10.77
C GLU A 46 -10.79 -7.95 -9.54
N MET A 47 -9.88 -7.30 -8.82
CA MET A 47 -9.36 -7.85 -7.57
C MET A 47 -10.36 -7.64 -6.43
N ARG A 48 -10.46 -8.63 -5.54
CA ARG A 48 -11.16 -8.47 -4.26
C ARG A 48 -10.30 -7.57 -3.37
N VAL A 49 -10.81 -6.41 -3.00
CA VAL A 49 -10.03 -5.42 -2.25
C VAL A 49 -10.62 -5.20 -0.86
N CYS A 50 -9.75 -5.19 0.14
CA CYS A 50 -10.02 -4.72 1.48
C CYS A 50 -9.16 -3.46 1.73
N ALA A 51 -9.80 -2.34 2.03
CA ALA A 51 -9.15 -1.07 2.33
C ALA A 51 -9.21 -0.82 3.84
N LEU A 52 -8.06 -0.59 4.47
CA LEU A 52 -7.97 -0.38 5.91
C LEU A 52 -7.37 0.99 6.20
N ASP A 53 -8.05 1.75 7.04
CA ASP A 53 -7.57 3.05 7.56
C ASP A 53 -8.16 3.32 8.94
N ARG A 54 -7.55 4.25 9.69
CA ARG A 54 -8.11 4.74 10.95
C ARG A 54 -9.10 5.89 10.78
N ASP A 55 -9.06 6.56 9.62
CA ASP A 55 -9.87 7.74 9.30
C ASP A 55 -11.23 7.34 8.71
N ASP A 56 -12.29 7.45 9.51
CA ASP A 56 -13.66 7.16 9.09
C ASP A 56 -14.13 8.05 7.93
N ALA A 57 -13.72 9.32 7.89
CA ALA A 57 -14.12 10.23 6.83
C ALA A 57 -13.49 9.82 5.50
N ALA A 58 -12.22 9.42 5.51
CA ALA A 58 -11.53 8.90 4.33
C ALA A 58 -12.17 7.60 3.83
N LEU A 59 -12.51 6.67 4.74
CA LEU A 59 -13.21 5.43 4.38
C LEU A 59 -14.62 5.67 3.85
N ALA A 60 -15.35 6.66 4.39
CA ALA A 60 -16.67 7.04 3.88
C ALA A 60 -16.56 7.61 2.46
N GLU A 61 -15.58 8.48 2.19
CA GLU A 61 -15.32 9.02 0.86
C GLU A 61 -14.93 7.91 -0.14
N LEU A 62 -14.05 6.99 0.24
CA LEU A 62 -13.74 5.80 -0.56
C LEU A 62 -15.00 5.02 -0.92
N GLY A 63 -15.88 4.77 0.06
CA GLY A 63 -17.13 4.05 -0.17
C GLY A 63 -18.08 4.77 -1.14
N ALA A 64 -18.14 6.10 -1.09
CA ALA A 64 -18.92 6.88 -2.04
C ALA A 64 -18.35 6.76 -3.47
N ARG A 65 -17.02 6.93 -3.61
CA ARG A 65 -16.32 6.79 -4.90
C ARG A 65 -16.43 5.39 -5.49
N ALA A 66 -16.29 4.34 -4.67
CA ALA A 66 -16.43 2.96 -5.12
C ALA A 66 -17.84 2.71 -5.67
N ARG A 67 -18.88 3.17 -4.97
CA ARG A 67 -20.28 3.04 -5.40
C ARG A 67 -20.55 3.82 -6.70
N GLU A 68 -20.03 5.04 -6.82
CA GLU A 68 -20.16 5.86 -8.03
C GLU A 68 -19.50 5.19 -9.25
N ALA A 69 -18.38 4.50 -9.02
CA ALA A 69 -17.65 3.75 -10.05
C ALA A 69 -18.19 2.32 -10.30
N GLY A 70 -19.21 1.87 -9.57
CA GLY A 70 -19.71 0.48 -9.66
C GLY A 70 -18.71 -0.56 -9.16
N LEU A 71 -17.83 -0.19 -8.23
CA LEU A 71 -16.79 -1.06 -7.69
C LEU A 71 -17.13 -1.53 -6.26
N GLU A 72 -16.71 -2.76 -5.94
CA GLU A 72 -16.82 -3.30 -4.59
C GLU A 72 -15.47 -3.23 -3.86
N VAL A 73 -15.45 -2.52 -2.74
CA VAL A 73 -14.28 -2.41 -1.85
C VAL A 73 -14.75 -2.60 -0.41
N ALA A 74 -14.30 -3.68 0.23
CA ALA A 74 -14.49 -3.88 1.66
C ALA A 74 -13.68 -2.82 2.44
N ARG A 75 -14.27 -2.24 3.48
CA ARG A 75 -13.62 -1.18 4.27
C ARG A 75 -13.54 -1.61 5.72
N VAL A 76 -12.38 -1.48 6.31
CA VAL A 76 -12.10 -1.80 7.70
C VAL A 76 -11.52 -0.58 8.39
N ARG A 77 -12.20 -0.12 9.44
CA ARG A 77 -11.62 0.88 10.34
C ARG A 77 -10.75 0.21 11.38
N ALA A 78 -9.46 0.53 11.38
CA ALA A 78 -8.53 0.09 12.43
C ALA A 78 -7.36 1.05 12.56
N ASP A 79 -6.92 1.29 13.80
CA ASP A 79 -5.64 1.95 14.08
C ASP A 79 -4.57 0.88 14.29
N VAL A 80 -3.80 0.62 13.25
CA VAL A 80 -2.75 -0.40 13.27
C VAL A 80 -1.51 0.01 14.07
N GLU A 81 -1.38 1.30 14.39
CA GLU A 81 -0.30 1.79 15.26
C GLU A 81 -0.60 1.51 16.75
N ALA A 82 -1.87 1.42 17.12
CA ALA A 82 -2.27 1.19 18.52
C ALA A 82 -2.10 -0.26 18.99
N GLY A 83 -2.23 -1.25 18.09
CA GLY A 83 -2.24 -2.67 18.45
C GLY A 83 -1.15 -3.52 17.79
N PHE A 84 -0.36 -2.96 16.87
CA PHE A 84 0.70 -3.63 16.11
C PHE A 84 0.27 -4.92 15.39
N ALA A 85 -1.03 -5.14 15.20
CA ALA A 85 -1.57 -6.34 14.58
C ALA A 85 -2.53 -6.00 13.44
N LEU A 86 -2.50 -6.82 12.39
CA LEU A 86 -3.45 -6.74 11.29
C LEU A 86 -4.61 -7.74 11.54
N PRO A 87 -5.87 -7.31 11.38
CA PRO A 87 -7.06 -8.15 11.65
C PRO A 87 -7.31 -9.19 10.54
N PHE A 88 -6.24 -9.85 10.08
CA PHE A 88 -6.29 -10.87 9.03
C PHE A 88 -5.56 -12.12 9.49
N ALA A 89 -6.07 -13.28 9.07
CA ALA A 89 -5.42 -14.56 9.35
C ALA A 89 -4.07 -14.69 8.62
N THR A 90 -3.17 -15.48 9.17
CA THR A 90 -1.88 -15.81 8.54
C THR A 90 -2.10 -16.39 7.14
N GLY A 91 -1.40 -15.87 6.14
CA GLY A 91 -1.46 -16.38 4.77
C GLY A 91 -2.80 -16.18 4.07
N SER A 92 -3.64 -15.26 4.52
CA SER A 92 -4.98 -15.06 3.95
C SER A 92 -5.04 -14.07 2.80
N LEU A 93 -4.02 -13.22 2.63
CA LEU A 93 -4.00 -12.16 1.63
C LEU A 93 -3.20 -12.53 0.38
N GLY A 94 -3.75 -12.19 -0.79
CA GLY A 94 -3.12 -12.33 -2.09
C GLY A 94 -2.18 -11.18 -2.45
N GLY A 95 -2.21 -10.10 -1.67
CA GLY A 95 -1.32 -8.97 -1.81
C GLY A 95 -1.53 -7.94 -0.72
N VAL A 96 -0.51 -7.15 -0.46
CA VAL A 96 -0.57 -5.99 0.43
C VAL A 96 0.01 -4.78 -0.28
N LEU A 97 -0.75 -3.70 -0.29
CA LEU A 97 -0.38 -2.38 -0.81
C LEU A 97 -0.11 -1.45 0.37
N VAL A 98 1.00 -0.75 0.37
CA VAL A 98 1.33 0.29 1.36
C VAL A 98 1.88 1.50 0.64
N PHE A 99 1.18 2.64 0.71
CA PHE A 99 1.56 3.86 0.01
C PHE A 99 1.54 5.07 0.93
N ARG A 100 2.68 5.77 1.01
CA ARG A 100 2.84 7.00 1.81
C ARG A 100 2.55 6.80 3.31
N PHE A 101 2.76 5.60 3.78
CA PHE A 101 2.64 5.21 5.18
C PHE A 101 3.91 4.47 5.61
N LEU A 102 4.38 4.71 6.83
CA LEU A 102 5.51 4.01 7.41
C LEU A 102 5.27 3.77 8.89
N PHE A 103 5.17 2.50 9.25
CA PHE A 103 5.17 2.04 10.63
C PHE A 103 5.93 0.73 10.71
N ARG A 104 7.20 0.81 11.08
CA ARG A 104 8.17 -0.30 11.07
C ARG A 104 7.73 -1.57 11.80
N PRO A 105 7.07 -1.47 12.98
CA PRO A 105 6.59 -2.65 13.71
C PRO A 105 5.61 -3.53 12.91
N LEU A 106 4.95 -3.01 11.88
CA LEU A 106 4.04 -3.82 11.05
C LEU A 106 4.73 -4.71 10.01
N ALA A 107 6.04 -4.62 9.82
CA ALA A 107 6.73 -5.40 8.78
C ALA A 107 6.54 -6.92 8.95
N ALA A 108 6.64 -7.41 10.18
CA ALA A 108 6.39 -8.83 10.50
C ALA A 108 4.93 -9.23 10.25
N GLU A 109 3.97 -8.36 10.62
CA GLU A 109 2.54 -8.58 10.41
C GLU A 109 2.17 -8.59 8.93
N ILE A 110 2.70 -7.66 8.13
CA ILE A 110 2.54 -7.64 6.68
C ILE A 110 3.03 -8.96 6.08
N THR A 111 4.22 -9.41 6.50
CA THR A 111 4.77 -10.70 6.06
C THR A 111 3.91 -11.88 6.50
N ARG A 112 3.36 -11.85 7.72
CA ARG A 112 2.51 -12.90 8.27
C ARG A 112 1.24 -13.09 7.45
N VAL A 113 0.54 -11.99 7.13
CA VAL A 113 -0.78 -12.05 6.44
C VAL A 113 -0.69 -12.41 4.97
N LEU A 114 0.44 -12.18 4.31
CA LEU A 114 0.67 -12.60 2.92
C LEU A 114 0.65 -14.11 2.79
N ALA A 115 -0.06 -14.62 1.80
CA ALA A 115 0.01 -16.03 1.38
C ALA A 115 1.34 -16.31 0.63
N PRO A 116 1.83 -17.56 0.59
CA PRO A 116 2.90 -17.94 -0.32
C PRO A 116 2.58 -17.54 -1.76
N GLY A 117 3.56 -17.07 -2.51
CA GLY A 117 3.41 -16.55 -3.88
C GLY A 117 2.79 -15.14 -3.99
N SER A 118 2.30 -14.56 -2.91
CA SER A 118 1.63 -13.25 -2.90
C SER A 118 2.61 -12.08 -2.81
N LEU A 119 2.17 -10.89 -3.24
CA LEU A 119 3.02 -9.72 -3.40
C LEU A 119 2.82 -8.68 -2.29
N LEU A 120 3.93 -8.08 -1.88
CA LEU A 120 4.00 -6.78 -1.25
C LEU A 120 4.35 -5.72 -2.30
N VAL A 121 3.56 -4.65 -2.37
CA VAL A 121 3.86 -3.44 -3.15
C VAL A 121 3.90 -2.26 -2.19
N TYR A 122 5.09 -1.73 -1.95
CA TYR A 122 5.31 -0.71 -0.95
C TYR A 122 6.02 0.50 -1.55
N GLU A 123 5.50 1.70 -1.27
CA GLU A 123 6.12 2.96 -1.65
C GLU A 123 5.96 3.96 -0.51
N THR A 124 7.07 4.53 -0.01
CA THR A 124 6.99 5.62 0.97
C THR A 124 8.21 6.53 0.92
N PHE A 125 8.20 7.58 1.71
CA PHE A 125 9.20 8.64 1.69
C PHE A 125 10.54 8.20 2.28
N THR A 126 11.63 8.70 1.68
CA THR A 126 12.99 8.60 2.23
C THR A 126 13.42 9.88 2.93
N THR A 127 14.53 9.83 3.68
CA THR A 127 15.13 10.99 4.33
C THR A 127 15.51 12.12 3.35
N ALA A 128 15.75 11.79 2.08
CA ALA A 128 15.99 12.77 1.02
C ALA A 128 14.79 13.71 0.76
N GLN A 129 13.57 13.34 1.17
CA GLN A 129 12.38 14.21 1.06
C GLN A 129 12.54 15.53 1.81
N ARG A 130 13.36 15.58 2.85
CA ARG A 130 13.61 16.81 3.63
C ARG A 130 14.19 17.95 2.80
N THR A 131 14.94 17.63 1.75
CA THR A 131 15.59 18.62 0.88
C THR A 131 14.67 19.16 -0.23
N LEU A 132 13.59 18.42 -0.54
CA LEU A 132 12.69 18.79 -1.65
C LEU A 132 11.52 19.71 -1.20
N GLY A 133 11.31 19.84 0.12
CA GLY A 133 10.10 20.50 0.62
C GLY A 133 8.86 19.61 0.48
N GLY A 134 7.78 19.99 1.16
CA GLY A 134 6.58 19.14 1.20
C GLY A 134 6.78 17.81 1.94
N GLY A 135 5.72 17.01 2.08
CA GLY A 135 5.77 15.69 2.71
C GLY A 135 6.13 15.68 4.19
N PRO A 136 6.36 14.49 4.77
CA PRO A 136 6.71 14.34 6.17
C PRO A 136 8.13 14.82 6.46
N ARG A 137 8.33 15.41 7.66
CA ARG A 137 9.66 15.86 8.12
C ARG A 137 10.20 15.03 9.31
N ARG A 138 9.33 14.33 10.03
CA ARG A 138 9.73 13.52 11.19
C ARG A 138 10.44 12.26 10.72
N ALA A 139 11.58 11.92 11.34
CA ALA A 139 12.36 10.73 11.02
C ALA A 139 11.54 9.43 11.09
N ALA A 140 10.57 9.36 12.01
CA ALA A 140 9.68 8.21 12.13
C ALA A 140 8.92 7.85 10.84
N PHE A 141 8.70 8.83 9.97
CA PHE A 141 7.95 8.67 8.70
C PHE A 141 8.85 8.65 7.46
N LEU A 142 10.17 8.61 7.66
CA LEU A 142 11.16 8.63 6.58
C LEU A 142 12.07 7.41 6.69
N LEU A 143 12.30 6.76 5.57
CA LEU A 143 13.23 5.64 5.47
C LEU A 143 14.66 6.14 5.26
N GLU A 144 15.60 5.47 5.90
CA GLU A 144 17.01 5.58 5.55
C GLU A 144 17.30 4.81 4.24
N PRO A 145 18.39 5.12 3.53
CA PRO A 145 18.76 4.40 2.32
C PRO A 145 18.85 2.89 2.52
N GLY A 146 18.20 2.11 1.66
CA GLY A 146 18.18 0.64 1.71
C GLY A 146 17.26 0.03 2.77
N GLU A 147 16.64 0.84 3.62
CA GLU A 147 15.88 0.35 4.76
C GLU A 147 14.61 -0.41 4.34
N LEU A 148 13.92 0.04 3.27
CA LEU A 148 12.64 -0.58 2.90
C LEU A 148 12.78 -2.08 2.60
N ALA A 149 13.78 -2.47 1.84
CA ALA A 149 14.02 -3.88 1.55
C ALA A 149 14.49 -4.65 2.79
N ALA A 150 15.29 -4.02 3.64
CA ALA A 150 15.79 -4.62 4.88
C ALA A 150 14.70 -4.89 5.92
N LEU A 151 13.56 -4.17 5.88
CA LEU A 151 12.40 -4.44 6.73
C LEU A 151 11.70 -5.78 6.42
N PHE A 152 11.93 -6.36 5.24
CA PHE A 152 11.24 -7.57 4.77
C PHE A 152 12.20 -8.72 4.40
N PRO A 153 13.08 -9.16 5.30
CA PRO A 153 14.12 -10.16 4.99
C PRO A 153 13.55 -11.53 4.60
N ALA A 154 12.31 -11.83 5.00
CA ALA A 154 11.63 -13.09 4.65
C ALA A 154 10.92 -13.03 3.28
N LEU A 155 10.89 -11.90 2.62
CA LEU A 155 10.34 -11.75 1.27
C LEU A 155 11.47 -11.72 0.23
N ARG A 156 11.25 -12.32 -0.93
CA ARG A 156 12.17 -12.21 -2.06
C ARG A 156 11.88 -10.93 -2.83
N THR A 157 12.84 -10.04 -2.88
CA THR A 157 12.75 -8.79 -3.63
C THR A 157 12.68 -9.06 -5.12
N LEU A 158 11.70 -8.46 -5.81
CA LEU A 158 11.55 -8.47 -7.27
C LEU A 158 11.99 -7.13 -7.87
N ARG A 159 11.72 -6.04 -7.17
CA ARG A 159 12.09 -4.67 -7.55
C ARG A 159 12.36 -3.88 -6.29
N SER A 160 13.46 -3.12 -6.28
CA SER A 160 13.79 -2.16 -5.22
C SER A 160 14.42 -0.94 -5.86
N GLU A 161 13.84 0.22 -5.63
CA GLU A 161 14.28 1.48 -6.23
C GLU A 161 14.19 2.59 -5.20
N GLU A 162 15.18 3.46 -5.19
CA GLU A 162 15.19 4.67 -4.38
C GLU A 162 15.61 5.87 -5.22
N GLY A 163 14.96 7.02 -5.02
CA GLY A 163 15.28 8.20 -5.77
C GLY A 163 14.21 9.28 -5.70
N VAL A 164 14.38 10.30 -6.51
CA VAL A 164 13.37 11.34 -6.73
C VAL A 164 12.54 10.96 -7.95
N PHE A 165 11.26 10.76 -7.75
CA PHE A 165 10.33 10.40 -8.81
C PHE A 165 9.46 11.61 -9.18
N ALA A 166 9.17 11.73 -10.48
CA ALA A 166 8.24 12.70 -11.02
C ALA A 166 6.79 12.19 -10.83
N GLU A 167 6.26 12.41 -9.63
CA GLU A 167 4.84 12.23 -9.33
C GLU A 167 4.09 13.54 -9.70
N THR A 168 3.09 13.98 -8.93
CA THR A 168 2.50 15.31 -9.10
C THR A 168 3.54 16.41 -8.84
N GLU A 169 4.43 16.16 -7.87
CA GLU A 169 5.61 16.98 -7.57
C GLU A 169 6.81 16.04 -7.37
N PRO A 170 8.05 16.54 -7.59
CA PRO A 170 9.25 15.75 -7.32
C PRO A 170 9.22 15.19 -5.88
N THR A 171 9.30 13.89 -5.75
CA THR A 171 9.11 13.22 -4.45
C THR A 171 10.20 12.17 -4.27
N ALA A 172 10.89 12.23 -3.12
CA ALA A 172 11.93 11.26 -2.76
C ALA A 172 11.31 10.04 -2.10
N LEU A 173 11.39 8.90 -2.77
CA LEU A 173 10.71 7.66 -2.41
C LEU A 173 11.66 6.47 -2.41
N ALA A 174 11.34 5.49 -1.57
CA ALA A 174 11.72 4.10 -1.76
C ALA A 174 10.51 3.30 -2.24
N ARG A 175 10.75 2.41 -3.19
CA ARG A 175 9.78 1.51 -3.83
C ARG A 175 10.24 0.08 -3.70
N LEU A 176 9.37 -0.79 -3.27
CA LEU A 176 9.62 -2.23 -3.13
C LEU A 176 8.47 -3.03 -3.73
N VAL A 177 8.80 -3.97 -4.59
CA VAL A 177 7.94 -5.09 -4.94
C VAL A 177 8.63 -6.35 -4.50
N ALA A 178 7.98 -7.11 -3.62
CA ALA A 178 8.55 -8.35 -3.09
C ALA A 178 7.50 -9.46 -3.06
N VAL A 179 7.94 -10.70 -3.17
CA VAL A 179 7.07 -11.88 -3.15
C VAL A 179 7.38 -12.73 -1.92
N LYS A 180 6.33 -13.23 -1.26
CA LYS A 180 6.50 -14.22 -0.22
C LYS A 180 6.87 -15.57 -0.87
N PRO A 181 7.99 -16.18 -0.53
CA PRO A 181 8.36 -17.51 -1.02
C PRO A 181 7.28 -18.56 -0.73
N GLU A 182 7.28 -19.64 -1.51
CA GLU A 182 6.43 -20.83 -1.29
C GLU A 182 6.72 -21.51 0.05
#